data_cd1d3a725b38fb715d63647ef9f66912
#
_entry.id   cd1d3a725b38fb715d63647ef9f66912
#
_cell.length_a   1.000
_cell.length_b   1.000
_cell.length_c   1.000
_cell.angle_alpha   90.00
_cell.angle_beta   90.00
_cell.angle_gamma   90.00
#
_symmetry.space_group_name_H-M   'P 1'
#
loop_
_entity.id
_entity.type
_entity.pdbx_description
1 polymer ?
#
loop_
_entity_poly.entity_id
_entity_poly.type
_entity_poly.pdbx_seq_one_letter_code
_entity_poly.pdbx_strand_id
1 'polypeptide(L)'
;MSHRDREDDLNLNNGALNRRNMLLGSTTLAAASAFSTSKPVHVAQAQQQPAAPSGRKPNILVIFGDDIGQTNVSAYSFGLMGYRTPNIDRLSREGMMFTDYYAEQSCTAGRSTFITGQATLRTGLSKVGIPGATQGLQAKDATLAELLKPLGYATGQFGKNHLGDRNEYLPTVHGFDEFFGNLYHLNAEEEPEARTYPRDPTYREKFGPRGVLRCKASDRDDPTIDPRFGRVGKQTIEDTGPLTRKRMETIDDETSAAAVDFIQRQVRANKPFFCWMNTTRMHFRTHVRESHRSPPGLTARTEYADGMVEHDETVGLLLKTLDDLGVANDTFVVYTTDNGPHMNSWPDGAMTPFRSEKNTNWEGAFRVPCFVRWPGRIKPGQVSNEIISGLDWLPTLMAAVGEPNIKQKLLTGYTAGDKTFKVHLDGYNQLPYLTGQQERGDRKDFFYFNDDGDFVAMRYENWKLVFEEQRAPGTLRVWAEPFTKLRLAKFFDLRADPYERADITSNTYYDWVMSNAGIMYGGLAVATQFLETFKEFPPSQRPGSFTLDQAVEQLRAGSSR
;
A
#
# COMPACT_ATOMS: atom_id res chain seq x y z
N MET A 1 -79.22 -7.33 -5.93
CA MET A 1 -79.15 -8.78 -6.06
C MET A 1 -77.86 -9.16 -5.34
N SER A 2 -77.86 -9.46 -4.04
CA SER A 2 -78.24 -10.69 -3.33
C SER A 2 -77.31 -11.84 -3.72
N HIS A 3 -76.46 -12.32 -2.90
CA HIS A 3 -76.51 -13.21 -1.76
C HIS A 3 -75.10 -13.49 -1.23
N ARG A 4 -74.83 -13.26 0.06
CA ARG A 4 -74.85 -14.20 1.22
C ARG A 4 -73.64 -15.10 1.35
N ASP A 5 -72.83 -14.73 2.35
CA ASP A 5 -72.43 -15.45 3.57
C ASP A 5 -71.97 -16.90 3.47
N ARG A 6 -70.75 -17.11 3.97
CA ARG A 6 -70.49 -18.11 5.05
C ARG A 6 -69.12 -17.84 5.71
N GLU A 7 -69.23 -17.54 7.01
CA GLU A 7 -68.19 -17.70 8.01
C GLU A 7 -67.81 -19.17 8.17
N ASP A 8 -66.52 -19.43 8.39
CA ASP A 8 -66.07 -20.56 9.19
C ASP A 8 -64.85 -20.15 10.02
N ASP A 9 -65.10 -20.09 11.33
CA ASP A 9 -64.14 -19.95 12.41
C ASP A 9 -63.14 -21.09 12.45
N LEU A 10 -61.86 -20.80 12.57
CA LEU A 10 -60.87 -21.67 13.18
C LEU A 10 -59.93 -20.90 14.09
N ASN A 11 -60.23 -21.04 15.36
CA ASN A 11 -59.43 -20.71 16.53
C ASN A 11 -58.05 -21.33 16.45
N LEU A 12 -57.00 -20.55 16.54
CA LEU A 12 -55.64 -21.05 16.84
C LEU A 12 -55.08 -20.34 18.06
N ASN A 13 -54.97 -21.12 19.11
CA ASN A 13 -54.40 -20.81 20.40
C ASN A 13 -52.99 -20.24 20.34
N ASN A 14 -52.82 -19.16 21.07
CA ASN A 14 -51.54 -18.60 21.50
C ASN A 14 -50.80 -19.57 22.42
N GLY A 15 -49.62 -20.05 22.00
CA GLY A 15 -48.65 -20.75 22.82
C GLY A 15 -47.36 -19.94 22.92
N ALA A 16 -47.25 -19.09 23.92
CA ALA A 16 -45.99 -18.40 24.25
C ALA A 16 -44.98 -19.38 24.79
N LEU A 17 -43.86 -19.60 24.07
CA LEU A 17 -42.70 -20.36 24.54
C LEU A 17 -41.88 -19.52 25.51
N ASN A 18 -42.00 -19.88 26.79
CA ASN A 18 -41.29 -19.25 27.89
C ASN A 18 -39.90 -19.89 28.08
N ARG A 19 -38.85 -19.05 28.08
CA ARG A 19 -37.41 -19.41 28.15
C ARG A 19 -36.93 -20.04 29.47
N ARG A 20 -37.79 -20.71 30.25
CA ARG A 20 -37.47 -21.13 31.62
C ARG A 20 -37.48 -22.62 31.91
N ASN A 21 -37.71 -23.53 30.92
CA ASN A 21 -37.82 -24.96 31.16
C ASN A 21 -36.85 -25.79 30.31
N MET A 22 -35.54 -25.51 30.44
CA MET A 22 -34.49 -26.37 29.90
C MET A 22 -33.38 -26.56 30.94
N LEU A 23 -33.77 -27.03 32.12
CA LEU A 23 -32.86 -27.56 33.13
C LEU A 23 -33.67 -28.55 34.00
N LEU A 24 -33.18 -29.79 34.06
CA LEU A 24 -33.60 -30.94 34.89
C LEU A 24 -34.23 -32.10 34.11
N GLY A 25 -33.42 -33.11 33.94
CA GLY A 25 -33.82 -34.43 33.45
C GLY A 25 -32.66 -35.39 33.29
N SER A 26 -31.88 -35.58 34.37
CA SER A 26 -30.97 -36.73 34.51
C SER A 26 -31.74 -37.92 35.07
N THR A 27 -31.64 -39.10 34.43
CA THR A 27 -31.48 -40.41 35.15
C THR A 27 -31.23 -41.53 34.15
N THR A 28 -30.08 -42.12 34.31
CA THR A 28 -29.67 -43.54 34.29
C THR A 28 -30.38 -44.56 33.38
N LEU A 29 -29.57 -45.20 32.51
CA LEU A 29 -29.56 -46.65 32.38
C LEU A 29 -28.17 -47.13 31.95
N ALA A 30 -27.56 -47.94 32.79
CA ALA A 30 -26.33 -48.68 32.56
C ALA A 30 -26.61 -49.93 31.73
N ALA A 31 -25.80 -50.16 30.68
CA ALA A 31 -25.57 -51.48 30.15
C ALA A 31 -24.12 -51.58 29.64
N ALA A 32 -23.40 -52.50 30.27
CA ALA A 32 -22.02 -52.81 29.96
C ALA A 32 -21.87 -53.53 28.62
N SER A 33 -20.86 -53.12 27.85
CA SER A 33 -20.13 -54.00 26.93
C SER A 33 -18.69 -53.50 26.80
N ALA A 34 -17.80 -54.29 27.31
CA ALA A 34 -16.37 -54.15 27.15
C ALA A 34 -15.97 -54.35 25.69
N PHE A 35 -15.21 -53.38 25.10
CA PHE A 35 -14.20 -53.69 24.10
C PHE A 35 -13.22 -52.51 23.92
N SER A 36 -11.95 -52.84 24.12
CA SER A 36 -10.73 -52.27 23.56
C SER A 36 -10.44 -50.77 23.79
N THR A 37 -9.60 -50.53 24.77
CA THR A 37 -8.83 -49.29 24.95
C THR A 37 -7.79 -49.13 23.84
N SER A 38 -8.11 -48.36 22.80
CA SER A 38 -7.10 -47.65 22.04
C SER A 38 -7.16 -46.19 22.48
N LYS A 39 -6.20 -45.78 23.29
CA LYS A 39 -5.99 -44.36 23.61
C LYS A 39 -5.69 -43.60 22.30
N PRO A 40 -6.39 -42.50 21.99
CA PRO A 40 -5.93 -41.62 20.94
C PRO A 40 -4.57 -41.05 21.38
N VAL A 41 -3.52 -41.34 20.63
CA VAL A 41 -2.26 -40.66 20.74
C VAL A 41 -2.52 -39.23 20.27
N HIS A 42 -2.77 -38.31 21.19
CA HIS A 42 -2.60 -36.90 20.94
C HIS A 42 -1.11 -36.68 20.65
N VAL A 43 -0.75 -36.63 19.37
CA VAL A 43 0.49 -36.00 18.95
C VAL A 43 0.31 -34.52 19.33
N ALA A 44 0.80 -34.17 20.51
CA ALA A 44 1.03 -32.78 20.85
C ALA A 44 2.00 -32.26 19.79
N GLN A 45 1.48 -31.52 18.79
CA GLN A 45 2.31 -30.61 18.03
C GLN A 45 2.91 -29.67 19.07
N ALA A 46 4.19 -29.87 19.36
CA ALA A 46 4.96 -28.93 20.13
C ALA A 46 4.87 -27.58 19.39
N GLN A 47 4.00 -26.70 19.88
CA GLN A 47 4.08 -25.28 19.55
C GLN A 47 5.48 -24.88 20.01
N GLN A 48 6.40 -24.72 19.07
CA GLN A 48 7.67 -24.09 19.33
C GLN A 48 7.35 -22.71 19.92
N GLN A 49 7.59 -22.55 21.21
CA GLN A 49 7.56 -21.22 21.83
C GLN A 49 8.50 -20.34 21.02
N PRO A 50 8.06 -19.15 20.60
CA PRO A 50 8.92 -18.20 19.94
C PRO A 50 10.17 -18.00 20.81
N ALA A 51 11.35 -18.17 20.22
CA ALA A 51 12.61 -17.88 20.91
C ALA A 51 12.58 -16.46 21.48
N ALA A 52 13.09 -16.27 22.70
CA ALA A 52 13.18 -14.94 23.30
C ALA A 52 13.91 -13.98 22.35
N PRO A 53 13.48 -12.71 22.25
CA PRO A 53 14.08 -11.75 21.33
C PRO A 53 15.58 -11.64 21.57
N SER A 54 16.36 -11.67 20.48
CA SER A 54 17.82 -11.75 20.51
C SER A 54 18.54 -10.51 21.07
N GLY A 55 17.82 -9.44 21.43
CA GLY A 55 18.41 -8.15 21.83
C GLY A 55 19.09 -7.42 20.67
N ARG A 56 19.12 -8.01 19.47
CA ARG A 56 19.67 -7.42 18.24
C ARG A 56 18.66 -6.48 17.59
N LYS A 57 19.16 -5.52 16.81
CA LYS A 57 18.31 -4.70 15.92
C LYS A 57 17.59 -5.62 14.93
N PRO A 58 16.26 -5.49 14.72
CA PRO A 58 15.53 -6.34 13.80
C PRO A 58 15.97 -6.09 12.36
N ASN A 59 15.92 -7.12 11.53
CA ASN A 59 15.87 -6.94 10.09
C ASN A 59 14.52 -6.36 9.70
N ILE A 60 14.45 -5.70 8.56
CA ILE A 60 13.22 -5.10 8.02
C ILE A 60 13.04 -5.59 6.59
N LEU A 61 11.93 -6.29 6.33
CA LEU A 61 11.48 -6.67 4.99
C LEU A 61 10.14 -6.01 4.72
N VAL A 62 10.08 -5.18 3.69
CA VAL A 62 8.83 -4.58 3.23
C VAL A 62 8.55 -5.07 1.82
N ILE A 63 7.36 -5.61 1.59
CA ILE A 63 6.92 -6.15 0.31
C ILE A 63 5.75 -5.31 -0.15
N PHE A 64 5.92 -4.62 -1.27
CA PHE A 64 4.85 -3.88 -1.95
C PHE A 64 4.39 -4.63 -3.19
N GLY A 65 3.06 -4.80 -3.29
CA GLY A 65 2.41 -5.01 -4.58
C GLY A 65 2.20 -3.70 -5.34
N ASP A 66 1.53 -3.77 -6.47
CA ASP A 66 1.17 -2.63 -7.32
C ASP A 66 -0.31 -2.76 -7.70
N ASP A 67 -1.15 -1.78 -7.37
CA ASP A 67 -2.59 -1.77 -7.71
C ASP A 67 -3.41 -2.97 -7.15
N ILE A 68 -3.16 -3.40 -5.90
CA ILE A 68 -3.85 -4.54 -5.31
C ILE A 68 -4.98 -4.08 -4.39
N GLY A 69 -6.21 -4.55 -4.65
CA GLY A 69 -7.35 -4.32 -3.78
C GLY A 69 -7.48 -5.35 -2.66
N GLN A 70 -8.21 -5.02 -1.61
CA GLN A 70 -8.43 -5.96 -0.50
C GLN A 70 -9.08 -7.27 -0.98
N THR A 71 -10.04 -7.22 -1.92
CA THR A 71 -10.69 -8.41 -2.46
C THR A 71 -9.72 -9.37 -3.15
N ASN A 72 -8.62 -8.85 -3.70
CA ASN A 72 -7.62 -9.65 -4.42
C ASN A 72 -6.76 -10.52 -3.51
N VAL A 73 -6.79 -10.30 -2.18
CA VAL A 73 -6.07 -11.11 -1.19
C VAL A 73 -7.05 -12.02 -0.45
N SER A 74 -6.80 -13.33 -0.48
CA SER A 74 -7.78 -14.30 0.04
C SER A 74 -7.99 -14.25 1.57
N ALA A 75 -7.08 -13.65 2.34
CA ALA A 75 -7.31 -13.38 3.76
C ALA A 75 -8.48 -12.39 3.99
N TYR A 76 -8.73 -11.44 3.08
CA TYR A 76 -9.87 -10.52 3.16
C TYR A 76 -11.13 -11.07 2.47
N SER A 77 -10.97 -11.80 1.37
CA SER A 77 -12.07 -12.20 0.49
C SER A 77 -12.48 -13.65 0.63
N PHE A 78 -11.74 -14.46 1.39
CA PHE A 78 -11.95 -15.92 1.53
C PHE A 78 -11.91 -16.68 0.20
N GLY A 79 -11.28 -16.09 -0.84
CA GLY A 79 -11.17 -16.66 -2.18
C GLY A 79 -12.35 -16.32 -3.10
N LEU A 80 -13.10 -15.25 -2.80
CA LEU A 80 -14.21 -14.76 -3.64
C LEU A 80 -13.78 -14.53 -5.10
N MET A 81 -12.51 -14.16 -5.33
CA MET A 81 -11.96 -13.89 -6.67
C MET A 81 -11.62 -15.16 -7.48
N GLY A 82 -11.94 -16.36 -6.97
CA GLY A 82 -11.71 -17.62 -7.67
C GLY A 82 -10.27 -18.17 -7.57
N TYR A 83 -9.40 -17.54 -6.81
CA TYR A 83 -8.04 -17.99 -6.49
C TYR A 83 -7.70 -17.77 -5.02
N ARG A 84 -6.54 -18.22 -4.58
CA ARG A 84 -6.04 -18.09 -3.22
C ARG A 84 -4.64 -17.51 -3.21
N THR A 85 -4.31 -16.81 -2.12
CA THR A 85 -3.01 -16.20 -1.85
C THR A 85 -2.43 -16.73 -0.54
N PRO A 86 -2.10 -18.06 -0.46
CA PRO A 86 -1.79 -18.72 0.80
C PRO A 86 -0.55 -18.19 1.53
N ASN A 87 0.43 -17.63 0.78
CA ASN A 87 1.64 -17.06 1.35
C ASN A 87 1.39 -15.68 1.96
N ILE A 88 0.59 -14.85 1.30
CA ILE A 88 0.14 -13.56 1.86
C ILE A 88 -0.79 -13.83 3.07
N ASP A 89 -1.72 -14.79 2.95
CA ASP A 89 -2.61 -15.20 4.04
C ASP A 89 -1.83 -15.72 5.26
N ARG A 90 -0.62 -16.27 5.07
CA ARG A 90 0.27 -16.67 6.16
C ARG A 90 0.59 -15.48 7.07
N LEU A 91 0.81 -14.29 6.49
CA LEU A 91 1.09 -13.08 7.28
C LEU A 91 -0.07 -12.68 8.18
N SER A 92 -1.33 -12.88 7.75
CA SER A 92 -2.49 -12.63 8.61
C SER A 92 -2.58 -13.61 9.79
N ARG A 93 -2.21 -14.87 9.57
CA ARG A 93 -2.21 -15.90 10.62
C ARG A 93 -1.08 -15.75 11.62
N GLU A 94 0.10 -15.32 11.15
CA GLU A 94 1.32 -15.20 11.94
C GLU A 94 1.56 -13.78 12.49
N GLY A 95 0.72 -12.81 12.12
CA GLY A 95 0.86 -11.42 12.49
C GLY A 95 -0.48 -10.72 12.66
N MET A 96 -0.57 -9.47 12.21
CA MET A 96 -1.74 -8.62 12.30
C MET A 96 -2.19 -8.18 10.91
N MET A 97 -3.50 -8.24 10.65
CA MET A 97 -4.18 -7.77 9.44
C MET A 97 -4.92 -6.47 9.74
N PHE A 98 -4.87 -5.50 8.84
CA PHE A 98 -5.55 -4.22 8.99
C PHE A 98 -6.73 -4.09 8.03
N THR A 99 -7.89 -3.71 8.53
CA THR A 99 -9.07 -3.39 7.71
C THR A 99 -9.11 -1.94 7.27
N ASP A 100 -8.47 -1.06 8.04
CA ASP A 100 -8.44 0.40 7.85
C ASP A 100 -7.01 0.90 7.58
N TYR A 101 -6.31 0.24 6.66
CA TYR A 101 -5.00 0.70 6.20
C TYR A 101 -5.14 1.57 4.95
N TYR A 102 -4.48 2.74 5.00
CA TYR A 102 -4.51 3.75 3.95
C TYR A 102 -3.16 3.88 3.26
N ALA A 103 -3.15 3.60 1.97
CA ALA A 103 -2.11 4.03 1.05
C ALA A 103 -2.47 5.38 0.43
N GLU A 104 -2.07 5.64 -0.82
CA GLU A 104 -2.40 6.88 -1.52
C GLU A 104 -3.21 6.59 -2.79
N GLN A 105 -3.62 7.64 -3.50
CA GLN A 105 -4.45 7.52 -4.69
C GLN A 105 -3.72 6.91 -5.90
N SER A 106 -2.37 6.90 -5.92
CA SER A 106 -1.58 6.40 -7.05
C SER A 106 -0.17 5.96 -6.66
N CYS A 107 0.52 5.26 -7.56
CA CYS A 107 1.79 4.57 -7.28
C CYS A 107 2.90 5.49 -6.75
N THR A 108 3.18 6.60 -7.46
CA THR A 108 4.24 7.55 -7.05
C THR A 108 3.93 8.12 -5.67
N ALA A 109 2.68 8.47 -5.43
CA ALA A 109 2.21 9.00 -4.15
C ALA A 109 2.40 7.99 -3.02
N GLY A 110 1.89 6.75 -3.17
CA GLY A 110 2.00 5.73 -2.12
C GLY A 110 3.44 5.31 -1.81
N ARG A 111 4.28 5.23 -2.84
CA ARG A 111 5.71 4.91 -2.64
C ARG A 111 6.47 6.05 -1.97
N SER A 112 6.14 7.29 -2.31
CA SER A 112 6.70 8.49 -1.70
C SER A 112 6.33 8.60 -0.22
N THR A 113 5.04 8.45 0.13
CA THR A 113 4.59 8.54 1.52
C THR A 113 5.17 7.45 2.41
N PHE A 114 5.30 6.22 1.88
CA PHE A 114 5.94 5.13 2.62
C PHE A 114 7.40 5.44 2.95
N ILE A 115 8.21 5.81 1.93
CA ILE A 115 9.66 5.92 2.12
C ILE A 115 10.08 7.19 2.87
N THR A 116 9.23 8.25 2.84
CA THR A 116 9.54 9.55 3.48
C THR A 116 8.74 9.81 4.75
N GLY A 117 7.63 9.11 5.00
CA GLY A 117 6.71 9.42 6.10
C GLY A 117 6.04 10.80 5.99
N GLN A 118 6.08 11.42 4.81
CA GLN A 118 5.53 12.73 4.51
C GLN A 118 4.32 12.62 3.57
N ALA A 119 3.29 13.43 3.82
CA ALA A 119 2.13 13.52 2.93
C ALA A 119 2.55 13.92 1.50
N THR A 120 1.82 13.44 0.51
CA THR A 120 2.12 13.66 -0.92
C THR A 120 2.27 15.13 -1.27
N LEU A 121 1.49 16.01 -0.63
CA LEU A 121 1.59 17.45 -0.83
C LEU A 121 2.96 18.01 -0.38
N ARG A 122 3.61 17.42 0.65
CA ARG A 122 4.95 17.89 1.09
C ARG A 122 6.03 17.53 0.10
N THR A 123 6.01 16.31 -0.41
CA THR A 123 7.00 15.86 -1.41
C THR A 123 6.72 16.39 -2.81
N GLY A 124 5.46 16.81 -3.09
CA GLY A 124 5.00 17.16 -4.44
C GLY A 124 4.93 15.98 -5.41
N LEU A 125 4.99 14.74 -4.88
CA LEU A 125 4.94 13.49 -5.66
C LEU A 125 3.53 12.90 -5.66
N SER A 126 2.50 13.72 -5.87
CA SER A 126 1.10 13.29 -5.94
C SER A 126 0.73 12.68 -7.29
N LYS A 127 1.35 13.10 -8.40
CA LYS A 127 1.07 12.60 -9.76
C LYS A 127 2.01 11.47 -10.14
N VAL A 128 1.50 10.49 -10.89
CA VAL A 128 2.32 9.39 -11.41
C VAL A 128 3.45 9.91 -12.30
N GLY A 129 4.66 9.43 -12.04
CA GLY A 129 5.83 9.75 -12.86
C GLY A 129 5.75 9.07 -14.23
N ILE A 130 5.95 9.83 -15.30
CA ILE A 130 6.05 9.32 -16.67
C ILE A 130 7.47 9.57 -17.20
N PRO A 131 7.91 8.86 -18.25
CA PRO A 131 9.20 9.10 -18.87
C PRO A 131 9.37 10.58 -19.27
N GLY A 132 10.48 11.19 -18.85
CA GLY A 132 10.78 12.60 -19.10
C GLY A 132 10.15 13.60 -18.14
N ALA A 133 9.41 13.17 -17.11
CA ALA A 133 8.94 14.04 -16.05
C ALA A 133 10.13 14.63 -15.27
N THR A 134 10.01 15.91 -14.89
CA THR A 134 11.06 16.59 -14.13
C THR A 134 10.96 16.38 -12.62
N GLN A 135 9.82 15.90 -12.15
CA GLN A 135 9.56 15.63 -10.74
C GLN A 135 10.22 14.31 -10.31
N GLY A 136 10.70 14.28 -9.09
CA GLY A 136 11.29 13.11 -8.45
C GLY A 136 11.59 13.39 -6.99
N LEU A 137 12.08 12.37 -6.28
CA LEU A 137 12.41 12.45 -4.87
C LEU A 137 13.52 13.47 -4.65
N GLN A 138 13.25 14.48 -3.83
CA GLN A 138 14.18 15.60 -3.62
C GLN A 138 15.19 15.27 -2.51
N ALA A 139 16.43 15.74 -2.65
CA ALA A 139 17.52 15.50 -1.69
C ALA A 139 17.24 15.98 -0.26
N LYS A 140 16.27 16.90 -0.07
CA LYS A 140 15.86 17.41 1.25
C LYS A 140 14.85 16.49 1.94
N ASP A 141 14.17 15.60 1.20
CA ASP A 141 13.18 14.68 1.74
C ASP A 141 13.89 13.45 2.32
N ALA A 142 13.92 13.35 3.65
CA ALA A 142 14.56 12.24 4.32
C ALA A 142 13.86 10.92 4.00
N THR A 143 14.63 9.90 3.64
CA THR A 143 14.11 8.55 3.41
C THR A 143 14.38 7.63 4.60
N LEU A 144 13.55 6.61 4.78
CA LEU A 144 13.80 5.56 5.77
C LEU A 144 15.19 4.92 5.58
N ALA A 145 15.64 4.75 4.32
CA ALA A 145 16.96 4.17 4.02
C ALA A 145 18.10 5.09 4.51
N GLU A 146 18.01 6.41 4.26
CA GLU A 146 19.00 7.37 4.77
C GLU A 146 19.06 7.40 6.29
N LEU A 147 17.92 7.27 6.96
CA LEU A 147 17.86 7.28 8.43
C LEU A 147 18.36 5.97 9.06
N LEU A 148 18.19 4.83 8.39
CA LEU A 148 18.65 3.51 8.88
C LEU A 148 20.15 3.28 8.67
N LYS A 149 20.74 3.85 7.62
CA LYS A 149 22.14 3.62 7.25
C LYS A 149 23.14 3.97 8.36
N PRO A 150 23.05 5.15 9.04
CA PRO A 150 23.93 5.48 10.17
C PRO A 150 23.75 4.56 11.39
N LEU A 151 22.62 3.86 11.46
CA LEU A 151 22.34 2.88 12.50
C LEU A 151 22.95 1.49 12.20
N GLY A 152 23.71 1.37 11.11
CA GLY A 152 24.43 0.16 10.72
C GLY A 152 23.67 -0.79 9.81
N TYR A 153 22.53 -0.39 9.25
CA TYR A 153 21.77 -1.21 8.30
C TYR A 153 22.43 -1.26 6.94
N ALA A 154 22.36 -2.42 6.32
CA ALA A 154 22.46 -2.54 4.87
C ALA A 154 21.09 -2.27 4.26
N THR A 155 21.04 -1.58 3.12
CA THR A 155 19.78 -1.11 2.53
C THR A 155 19.71 -1.52 1.06
N GLY A 156 18.63 -2.21 0.67
CA GLY A 156 18.40 -2.64 -0.71
C GLY A 156 16.97 -2.39 -1.15
N GLN A 157 16.81 -1.89 -2.38
CA GLN A 157 15.50 -1.75 -3.02
C GLN A 157 15.51 -2.56 -4.32
N PHE A 158 14.45 -3.36 -4.51
CA PHE A 158 14.34 -4.27 -5.65
C PHE A 158 12.95 -4.15 -6.27
N GLY A 159 12.88 -4.09 -7.62
CA GLY A 159 11.64 -3.91 -8.37
C GLY A 159 11.32 -2.44 -8.65
N LYS A 160 10.04 -2.10 -8.77
CA LYS A 160 9.57 -0.78 -9.20
C LYS A 160 9.92 0.33 -8.19
N ASN A 161 10.62 1.39 -8.66
CA ASN A 161 10.89 2.59 -7.84
C ASN A 161 9.79 3.65 -7.95
N HIS A 162 9.55 4.17 -9.14
CA HIS A 162 8.52 5.16 -9.50
C HIS A 162 8.60 6.54 -8.76
N LEU A 163 9.80 6.95 -8.36
CA LEU A 163 10.07 8.21 -7.66
C LEU A 163 10.94 9.18 -8.47
N GLY A 164 10.85 9.08 -9.81
CA GLY A 164 11.63 9.87 -10.76
C GLY A 164 12.70 9.06 -11.49
N ASP A 165 13.08 9.52 -12.70
CA ASP A 165 13.99 8.81 -13.60
C ASP A 165 15.38 9.46 -13.75
N ARG A 166 15.57 10.67 -13.21
CA ARG A 166 16.88 11.33 -13.23
C ARG A 166 17.83 10.67 -12.23
N ASN A 167 19.12 10.77 -12.51
CA ASN A 167 20.16 10.17 -11.69
C ASN A 167 20.11 10.63 -10.23
N GLU A 168 19.75 11.90 -10.01
CA GLU A 168 19.58 12.51 -8.68
C GLU A 168 18.38 11.99 -7.89
N TYR A 169 17.46 11.22 -8.52
CA TYR A 169 16.26 10.65 -7.88
C TYR A 169 16.37 9.15 -7.66
N LEU A 170 17.47 8.51 -8.10
CA LEU A 170 17.64 7.07 -7.97
C LEU A 170 17.83 6.65 -6.50
N PRO A 171 17.39 5.47 -6.11
CA PRO A 171 17.45 5.00 -4.73
C PRO A 171 18.85 5.07 -4.10
N THR A 172 19.89 4.84 -4.90
CA THR A 172 21.28 4.78 -4.42
C THR A 172 21.88 6.12 -3.99
N VAL A 173 21.26 7.25 -4.35
CA VAL A 173 21.61 8.57 -3.79
C VAL A 173 20.65 9.03 -2.69
N HIS A 174 19.65 8.19 -2.39
CA HIS A 174 18.66 8.38 -1.31
C HIS A 174 18.76 7.27 -0.24
N GLY A 175 19.98 6.82 0.07
CA GLY A 175 20.28 5.97 1.20
C GLY A 175 20.31 4.47 0.92
N PHE A 176 19.90 3.97 -0.24
CA PHE A 176 20.03 2.55 -0.58
C PHE A 176 21.45 2.21 -1.03
N ASP A 177 21.99 1.10 -0.53
CA ASP A 177 23.29 0.58 -0.99
C ASP A 177 23.19 -0.05 -2.37
N GLU A 178 22.04 -0.68 -2.67
CA GLU A 178 21.76 -1.37 -3.92
C GLU A 178 20.34 -1.10 -4.41
N PHE A 179 20.20 -0.97 -5.72
CA PHE A 179 18.92 -0.92 -6.42
C PHE A 179 18.96 -1.79 -7.66
N PHE A 180 17.92 -2.60 -7.89
CA PHE A 180 17.72 -3.30 -9.17
C PHE A 180 16.23 -3.32 -9.50
N GLY A 181 15.83 -2.59 -10.57
CA GLY A 181 14.43 -2.51 -10.96
C GLY A 181 14.13 -1.47 -12.04
N ASN A 182 12.84 -1.31 -12.31
CA ASN A 182 12.29 -0.36 -13.27
C ASN A 182 11.81 0.94 -12.59
N LEU A 183 11.62 1.98 -13.40
CA LEU A 183 11.34 3.33 -12.89
C LEU A 183 9.91 3.80 -13.12
N TYR A 184 9.10 3.06 -13.91
CA TYR A 184 7.76 3.49 -14.30
C TYR A 184 6.74 2.36 -14.12
N HIS A 185 5.48 2.67 -14.42
CA HIS A 185 4.40 1.70 -14.52
C HIS A 185 4.45 0.90 -15.83
N LEU A 186 3.87 -0.29 -15.85
CA LEU A 186 4.02 -1.25 -16.95
C LEU A 186 3.54 -0.73 -18.30
N ASN A 187 2.45 0.04 -18.36
CA ASN A 187 1.98 0.59 -19.62
C ASN A 187 2.93 1.62 -20.24
N ALA A 188 3.69 2.38 -19.46
CA ALA A 188 4.75 3.25 -20.00
C ALA A 188 5.96 2.44 -20.48
N GLU A 189 6.29 1.36 -19.77
CA GLU A 189 7.40 0.48 -20.15
C GLU A 189 7.13 -0.26 -21.48
N GLU A 190 5.89 -0.72 -21.72
CA GLU A 190 5.53 -1.44 -22.95
C GLU A 190 5.18 -0.52 -24.15
N GLU A 191 5.01 0.80 -23.92
CA GLU A 191 4.61 1.76 -24.95
C GLU A 191 5.50 1.70 -26.21
N PRO A 192 6.86 1.58 -26.11
CA PRO A 192 7.73 1.46 -27.29
C PRO A 192 7.43 0.25 -28.20
N GLU A 193 6.74 -0.77 -27.70
CA GLU A 193 6.32 -1.94 -28.48
C GLU A 193 4.95 -1.74 -29.15
N ALA A 194 4.28 -0.63 -28.88
CA ALA A 194 3.00 -0.31 -29.53
C ALA A 194 3.19 -0.01 -31.01
N ARG A 195 2.28 -0.50 -31.84
CA ARG A 195 2.32 -0.28 -33.30
C ARG A 195 2.30 1.20 -33.68
N THR A 196 1.68 2.03 -32.84
CA THR A 196 1.51 3.48 -33.04
C THR A 196 2.64 4.31 -32.44
N TYR A 197 3.61 3.70 -31.76
CA TYR A 197 4.73 4.42 -31.18
C TYR A 197 5.56 5.13 -32.27
N PRO A 198 5.99 6.38 -32.06
CA PRO A 198 6.80 7.11 -33.04
C PRO A 198 8.07 6.34 -33.38
N ARG A 199 8.35 6.21 -34.70
CA ARG A 199 9.49 5.43 -35.19
C ARG A 199 10.79 6.24 -35.24
N ASP A 200 10.72 7.55 -35.02
CA ASP A 200 11.89 8.41 -34.93
C ASP A 200 12.73 7.99 -33.71
N PRO A 201 13.99 7.53 -33.88
CA PRO A 201 14.85 7.14 -32.78
C PRO A 201 15.07 8.26 -31.76
N THR A 202 15.08 9.53 -32.21
CA THR A 202 15.26 10.69 -31.32
C THR A 202 14.06 10.91 -30.40
N TYR A 203 12.88 10.46 -30.79
CA TYR A 203 11.70 10.47 -29.93
C TYR A 203 11.87 9.54 -28.74
N ARG A 204 12.26 8.28 -29.00
CA ARG A 204 12.51 7.30 -27.94
C ARG A 204 13.66 7.72 -27.02
N GLU A 205 14.73 8.27 -27.56
CA GLU A 205 15.84 8.78 -26.79
C GLU A 205 15.43 9.88 -25.82
N LYS A 206 14.53 10.80 -26.25
CA LYS A 206 14.08 11.93 -25.43
C LYS A 206 12.95 11.59 -24.47
N PHE A 207 11.99 10.77 -24.89
CA PHE A 207 10.71 10.58 -24.21
C PHE A 207 10.38 9.12 -23.87
N GLY A 208 11.17 8.14 -24.36
CA GLY A 208 10.92 6.73 -24.05
C GLY A 208 11.30 6.37 -22.61
N PRO A 209 10.78 5.25 -22.08
CA PRO A 209 11.18 4.77 -20.77
C PRO A 209 12.67 4.42 -20.72
N ARG A 210 13.30 4.69 -19.58
CA ARG A 210 14.64 4.23 -19.26
C ARG A 210 14.57 2.72 -18.99
N GLY A 211 15.64 1.99 -19.27
CA GLY A 211 15.67 0.54 -19.04
C GLY A 211 15.62 0.16 -17.55
N VAL A 212 15.59 -1.14 -17.30
CA VAL A 212 15.75 -1.70 -15.96
C VAL A 212 17.17 -1.44 -15.47
N LEU A 213 17.29 -0.72 -14.35
CA LEU A 213 18.58 -0.28 -13.84
C LEU A 213 19.09 -1.18 -12.73
N ARG A 214 20.41 -1.40 -12.74
CA ARG A 214 21.17 -1.95 -11.61
C ARG A 214 22.12 -0.86 -11.11
N CYS A 215 21.87 -0.39 -9.88
CA CYS A 215 22.65 0.69 -9.30
C CYS A 215 23.30 0.25 -7.99
N LYS A 216 24.46 0.83 -7.68
CA LYS A 216 25.11 0.69 -6.37
C LYS A 216 25.57 2.05 -5.88
N ALA A 217 25.37 2.31 -4.60
CA ALA A 217 25.94 3.49 -3.95
C ALA A 217 27.49 3.42 -4.00
N SER A 218 28.12 4.58 -4.09
CA SER A 218 29.58 4.72 -4.18
C SER A 218 30.04 5.89 -3.32
N ASP A 219 31.18 5.72 -2.66
CA ASP A 219 31.86 6.84 -2.00
C ASP A 219 32.56 7.76 -3.01
N ARG A 220 32.86 7.24 -4.20
CA ARG A 220 33.47 7.99 -5.30
C ARG A 220 32.40 8.72 -6.08
N ASP A 221 32.57 10.04 -6.20
CA ASP A 221 31.70 10.88 -7.01
C ASP A 221 32.06 10.77 -8.50
N ASP A 222 31.06 10.45 -9.33
CA ASP A 222 31.18 10.41 -10.79
C ASP A 222 30.63 11.73 -11.37
N PRO A 223 31.48 12.58 -11.96
CA PRO A 223 31.08 13.88 -12.51
C PRO A 223 30.34 13.79 -13.85
N THR A 224 30.22 12.62 -14.46
CA THR A 224 29.57 12.42 -15.75
C THR A 224 28.15 12.97 -15.73
N ILE A 225 27.81 13.74 -16.74
CA ILE A 225 26.47 14.35 -16.92
C ILE A 225 25.81 13.68 -18.13
N ASP A 226 24.75 12.94 -17.89
CA ASP A 226 23.85 12.48 -18.95
C ASP A 226 22.97 13.65 -19.40
N PRO A 227 22.82 13.89 -20.71
CA PRO A 227 22.03 15.02 -21.24
C PRO A 227 20.55 15.00 -20.80
N ARG A 228 19.97 13.81 -20.59
CA ARG A 228 18.59 13.63 -20.18
C ARG A 228 18.46 13.39 -18.69
N PHE A 229 19.31 12.52 -18.13
CA PHE A 229 19.14 12.04 -16.76
C PHE A 229 20.02 12.78 -15.73
N GLY A 230 20.85 13.71 -16.16
CA GLY A 230 21.65 14.54 -15.25
C GLY A 230 22.91 13.85 -14.73
N ARG A 231 23.50 14.41 -13.66
CA ARG A 231 24.77 13.95 -13.09
C ARG A 231 24.63 12.58 -12.44
N VAL A 232 25.61 11.70 -12.67
CA VAL A 232 25.66 10.38 -12.04
C VAL A 232 25.84 10.47 -10.53
N GLY A 233 26.81 11.22 -10.04
CA GLY A 233 27.04 11.44 -8.61
C GLY A 233 27.67 10.25 -7.90
N LYS A 234 27.35 10.05 -6.61
CA LYS A 234 27.92 8.98 -5.76
C LYS A 234 27.24 7.63 -5.97
N GLN A 235 27.21 7.14 -7.20
CA GLN A 235 26.64 5.84 -7.55
C GLN A 235 27.24 5.28 -8.84
N THR A 236 27.04 3.99 -9.06
CA THR A 236 27.23 3.34 -10.36
C THR A 236 25.87 2.97 -10.93
N ILE A 237 25.68 3.14 -12.23
CA ILE A 237 24.42 2.88 -12.91
C ILE A 237 24.70 1.98 -14.11
N GLU A 238 24.05 0.82 -14.16
CA GLU A 238 24.05 -0.10 -15.29
C GLU A 238 22.62 -0.17 -15.83
N ASP A 239 22.40 0.19 -17.10
CA ASP A 239 21.15 -0.07 -17.80
C ASP A 239 21.18 -1.50 -18.35
N THR A 240 20.36 -2.39 -17.80
CA THR A 240 20.29 -3.81 -18.18
C THR A 240 19.34 -4.06 -19.36
N GLY A 241 18.87 -3.01 -20.00
CA GLY A 241 17.97 -3.04 -21.14
C GLY A 241 16.50 -2.81 -20.80
N PRO A 242 15.64 -2.66 -21.83
CA PRO A 242 14.26 -2.27 -21.66
C PRO A 242 13.43 -3.34 -20.95
N LEU A 243 12.40 -2.89 -20.24
CA LEU A 243 11.34 -3.76 -19.71
C LEU A 243 10.28 -3.99 -20.79
N THR A 244 10.57 -4.93 -21.71
CA THR A 244 9.64 -5.33 -22.76
C THR A 244 8.51 -6.21 -22.21
N ARG A 245 7.40 -6.36 -22.94
CA ARG A 245 6.31 -7.29 -22.58
C ARG A 245 6.84 -8.69 -22.25
N LYS A 246 7.80 -9.18 -23.05
CA LYS A 246 8.40 -10.49 -22.79
C LYS A 246 9.20 -10.53 -21.48
N ARG A 247 9.94 -9.48 -21.15
CA ARG A 247 10.68 -9.39 -19.90
C ARG A 247 9.77 -9.19 -18.70
N MET A 248 8.58 -8.55 -18.88
CA MET A 248 7.56 -8.42 -17.83
C MET A 248 7.09 -9.76 -17.29
N GLU A 249 7.12 -10.83 -18.10
CA GLU A 249 6.77 -12.17 -17.63
C GLU A 249 7.71 -12.68 -16.51
N THR A 250 8.95 -12.18 -16.42
CA THR A 250 9.99 -12.70 -15.50
C THR A 250 10.68 -11.64 -14.65
N ILE A 251 10.36 -10.36 -14.81
CA ILE A 251 11.07 -9.28 -14.11
C ILE A 251 10.98 -9.41 -12.58
N ASP A 252 9.85 -9.85 -12.06
CA ASP A 252 9.70 -10.02 -10.61
C ASP A 252 10.52 -11.23 -10.10
N ASP A 253 10.82 -12.20 -10.94
CA ASP A 253 11.79 -13.27 -10.61
C ASP A 253 13.22 -12.72 -10.56
N GLU A 254 13.60 -11.87 -11.56
CA GLU A 254 14.93 -11.24 -11.59
C GLU A 254 15.17 -10.39 -10.34
N THR A 255 14.18 -9.55 -9.98
CA THR A 255 14.30 -8.63 -8.85
C THR A 255 14.17 -9.33 -7.51
N SER A 256 13.30 -10.34 -7.39
CA SER A 256 13.20 -11.13 -6.15
C SER A 256 14.44 -12.02 -5.92
N ALA A 257 15.06 -12.57 -6.97
CA ALA A 257 16.34 -13.27 -6.84
C ALA A 257 17.44 -12.34 -6.34
N ALA A 258 17.48 -11.09 -6.81
CA ALA A 258 18.43 -10.10 -6.32
C ALA A 258 18.16 -9.72 -4.86
N ALA A 259 16.88 -9.59 -4.46
CA ALA A 259 16.49 -9.36 -3.07
C ALA A 259 16.91 -10.52 -2.16
N VAL A 260 16.69 -11.76 -2.60
CA VAL A 260 17.13 -12.98 -1.88
C VAL A 260 18.65 -13.00 -1.71
N ASP A 261 19.41 -12.75 -2.79
CA ASP A 261 20.87 -12.66 -2.70
C ASP A 261 21.34 -11.58 -1.72
N PHE A 262 20.72 -10.39 -1.77
CA PHE A 262 20.99 -9.31 -0.82
C PHE A 262 20.75 -9.77 0.62
N ILE A 263 19.58 -10.32 0.94
CA ILE A 263 19.23 -10.82 2.27
C ILE A 263 20.25 -11.86 2.74
N GLN A 264 20.56 -12.85 1.90
CA GLN A 264 21.53 -13.91 2.22
C GLN A 264 22.93 -13.35 2.53
N ARG A 265 23.41 -12.37 1.74
CA ARG A 265 24.71 -11.72 1.97
C ARG A 265 24.73 -10.98 3.31
N GLN A 266 23.65 -10.26 3.65
CA GLN A 266 23.61 -9.51 4.90
C GLN A 266 23.51 -10.44 6.12
N VAL A 267 22.73 -11.51 6.04
CA VAL A 267 22.65 -12.51 7.11
C VAL A 267 24.01 -13.18 7.34
N ARG A 268 24.71 -13.60 6.26
CA ARG A 268 26.07 -14.15 6.37
C ARG A 268 27.07 -13.15 6.97
N ALA A 269 26.93 -11.87 6.66
CA ALA A 269 27.73 -10.79 7.23
C ALA A 269 27.34 -10.38 8.66
N ASN A 270 26.30 -11.01 9.22
CA ASN A 270 25.71 -10.65 10.52
C ASN A 270 25.36 -9.15 10.62
N LYS A 271 24.87 -8.55 9.53
CA LYS A 271 24.51 -7.15 9.39
C LYS A 271 22.99 -7.03 9.30
N PRO A 272 22.34 -6.18 10.11
CA PRO A 272 20.90 -5.94 9.97
C PRO A 272 20.62 -5.32 8.61
N PHE A 273 19.49 -5.66 8.00
CA PHE A 273 19.13 -5.18 6.68
C PHE A 273 17.74 -4.51 6.65
N PHE A 274 17.59 -3.56 5.73
CA PHE A 274 16.32 -3.07 5.22
C PHE A 274 16.23 -3.45 3.74
N CYS A 275 15.30 -4.34 3.43
CA CYS A 275 14.99 -4.76 2.07
C CYS A 275 13.58 -4.26 1.72
N TRP A 276 13.48 -3.43 0.67
CA TRP A 276 12.20 -2.98 0.11
C TRP A 276 11.98 -3.66 -1.24
N MET A 277 11.15 -4.71 -1.26
CA MET A 277 10.80 -5.45 -2.47
C MET A 277 9.50 -4.90 -3.04
N ASN A 278 9.55 -4.38 -4.25
CA ASN A 278 8.47 -3.76 -4.98
C ASN A 278 8.19 -4.56 -6.26
N THR A 279 7.25 -5.49 -6.21
CA THR A 279 6.87 -6.19 -7.43
C THR A 279 6.27 -5.22 -8.45
N THR A 280 6.43 -5.51 -9.74
CA THR A 280 5.77 -4.76 -10.83
C THR A 280 4.34 -5.24 -11.04
N ARG A 281 4.06 -6.48 -10.64
CA ARG A 281 2.70 -7.02 -10.54
C ARG A 281 2.01 -6.33 -9.36
N MET A 282 0.80 -5.91 -9.41
CA MET A 282 -0.31 -6.29 -10.32
C MET A 282 -0.82 -5.07 -11.11
N HIS A 283 0.04 -4.17 -11.52
CA HIS A 283 -0.38 -3.06 -12.38
C HIS A 283 -1.12 -3.60 -13.61
N PHE A 284 -2.14 -2.90 -14.13
CA PHE A 284 -2.74 -3.29 -15.39
C PHE A 284 -1.66 -3.32 -16.50
N ARG A 285 -1.78 -4.17 -17.50
CA ARG A 285 -0.71 -4.57 -18.42
C ARG A 285 0.31 -5.53 -17.82
N THR A 286 -0.05 -6.24 -16.75
CA THR A 286 0.71 -7.40 -16.27
C THR A 286 0.77 -8.47 -17.35
N HIS A 287 1.93 -9.11 -17.49
CA HIS A 287 2.17 -10.26 -18.36
C HIS A 287 2.64 -11.44 -17.52
N VAL A 288 1.98 -12.58 -17.68
CA VAL A 288 2.19 -13.79 -16.89
C VAL A 288 2.91 -14.84 -17.71
N ARG A 289 3.82 -15.57 -17.10
CA ARG A 289 4.51 -16.69 -17.75
C ARG A 289 3.53 -17.75 -18.23
N GLU A 290 3.80 -18.37 -19.35
CA GLU A 290 2.93 -19.42 -19.91
C GLU A 290 2.73 -20.58 -18.92
N SER A 291 3.73 -20.92 -18.12
CA SER A 291 3.65 -21.97 -17.09
C SER A 291 2.66 -21.66 -15.95
N HIS A 292 2.29 -20.40 -15.77
CA HIS A 292 1.35 -19.95 -14.73
C HIS A 292 -0.03 -19.60 -15.28
N ARG A 293 -0.17 -19.56 -16.60
CA ARG A 293 -1.48 -19.34 -17.22
C ARG A 293 -2.38 -20.53 -16.96
N SER A 294 -3.57 -20.26 -16.46
CA SER A 294 -4.58 -21.31 -16.32
C SER A 294 -4.97 -21.91 -17.67
N PRO A 295 -5.28 -23.22 -17.73
CA PRO A 295 -5.70 -23.84 -18.98
C PRO A 295 -6.90 -23.10 -19.62
N PRO A 296 -6.94 -22.95 -20.94
CA PRO A 296 -8.02 -22.27 -21.63
C PRO A 296 -9.36 -22.99 -21.44
N GLY A 297 -10.46 -22.23 -21.34
CA GLY A 297 -11.81 -22.76 -21.17
C GLY A 297 -12.70 -21.81 -20.39
N LEU A 298 -13.95 -22.16 -20.15
CA LEU A 298 -14.90 -21.33 -19.40
C LEU A 298 -14.52 -21.11 -17.95
N THR A 299 -13.67 -21.98 -17.39
CA THR A 299 -13.15 -21.90 -16.01
C THR A 299 -11.75 -21.30 -15.93
N ALA A 300 -11.18 -20.83 -17.04
CA ALA A 300 -9.89 -20.18 -17.07
C ALA A 300 -9.93 -18.91 -16.22
N ARG A 301 -8.88 -18.72 -15.41
CA ARG A 301 -8.67 -17.45 -14.74
C ARG A 301 -8.21 -16.38 -15.74
N THR A 302 -8.43 -15.12 -15.41
CA THR A 302 -7.89 -14.00 -16.16
C THR A 302 -6.37 -13.88 -15.95
N GLU A 303 -5.67 -13.14 -16.79
CA GLU A 303 -4.22 -12.91 -16.67
C GLU A 303 -3.89 -12.19 -15.34
N TYR A 304 -4.74 -11.26 -14.90
CA TYR A 304 -4.62 -10.64 -13.58
C TYR A 304 -4.69 -11.68 -12.46
N ALA A 305 -5.65 -12.59 -12.51
CA ALA A 305 -5.81 -13.61 -11.48
C ALA A 305 -4.63 -14.60 -11.44
N ASP A 306 -4.12 -14.99 -12.60
CA ASP A 306 -2.90 -15.81 -12.69
C ASP A 306 -1.68 -15.04 -12.18
N GLY A 307 -1.57 -13.73 -12.48
CA GLY A 307 -0.53 -12.86 -11.95
C GLY A 307 -0.58 -12.71 -10.43
N MET A 308 -1.76 -12.68 -9.82
CA MET A 308 -1.90 -12.66 -8.36
C MET A 308 -1.37 -13.95 -7.71
N VAL A 309 -1.52 -15.11 -8.37
CA VAL A 309 -0.93 -16.38 -7.89
C VAL A 309 0.60 -16.31 -7.96
N GLU A 310 1.18 -15.84 -9.08
CA GLU A 310 2.63 -15.62 -9.18
C GLU A 310 3.16 -14.60 -8.16
N HIS A 311 2.41 -13.52 -7.91
CA HIS A 311 2.76 -12.53 -6.89
C HIS A 311 2.79 -13.17 -5.49
N ASP A 312 1.79 -13.99 -5.15
CA ASP A 312 1.76 -14.74 -3.90
C ASP A 312 2.95 -15.70 -3.75
N GLU A 313 3.38 -16.35 -4.84
CA GLU A 313 4.58 -17.20 -4.85
C GLU A 313 5.86 -16.38 -4.60
N THR A 314 5.95 -15.17 -5.14
CA THR A 314 7.07 -14.24 -4.87
C THR A 314 7.13 -13.87 -3.38
N VAL A 315 5.97 -13.59 -2.76
CA VAL A 315 5.89 -13.37 -1.30
C VAL A 315 6.33 -14.63 -0.55
N GLY A 316 5.87 -15.80 -0.99
CA GLY A 316 6.27 -17.11 -0.43
C GLY A 316 7.78 -17.34 -0.47
N LEU A 317 8.43 -17.01 -1.59
CA LEU A 317 9.88 -17.11 -1.74
C LEU A 317 10.63 -16.27 -0.70
N LEU A 318 10.22 -15.03 -0.52
CA LEU A 318 10.84 -14.12 0.45
C LEU A 318 10.65 -14.59 1.90
N LEU A 319 9.43 -14.99 2.26
CA LEU A 319 9.14 -15.52 3.61
C LEU A 319 9.91 -16.81 3.89
N LYS A 320 9.95 -17.72 2.91
CA LYS A 320 10.75 -18.97 3.00
C LYS A 320 12.23 -18.66 3.15
N THR A 321 12.76 -17.66 2.47
CA THR A 321 14.16 -17.24 2.62
C THR A 321 14.48 -16.84 4.06
N LEU A 322 13.59 -16.09 4.73
CA LEU A 322 13.78 -15.74 6.13
C LEU A 322 13.74 -16.97 7.05
N ASP A 323 12.84 -17.93 6.76
CA ASP A 323 12.72 -19.18 7.51
C ASP A 323 13.99 -20.03 7.34
N ASP A 324 14.44 -20.25 6.10
CA ASP A 324 15.62 -21.08 5.78
C ASP A 324 16.92 -20.51 6.39
N LEU A 325 17.02 -19.18 6.50
CA LEU A 325 18.15 -18.48 7.10
C LEU A 325 18.06 -18.39 8.63
N GLY A 326 16.94 -18.81 9.24
CA GLY A 326 16.71 -18.77 10.67
C GLY A 326 16.55 -17.37 11.26
N VAL A 327 16.21 -16.36 10.42
CA VAL A 327 16.07 -14.95 10.84
C VAL A 327 14.63 -14.46 10.86
N ALA A 328 13.66 -15.34 10.63
CA ALA A 328 12.24 -14.97 10.56
C ALA A 328 11.74 -14.30 11.85
N ASN A 329 12.19 -14.76 13.03
CA ASN A 329 11.81 -14.18 14.32
C ASN A 329 12.47 -12.83 14.61
N ASP A 330 13.60 -12.56 13.98
CA ASP A 330 14.36 -11.31 14.10
C ASP A 330 14.04 -10.32 12.97
N THR A 331 13.00 -10.60 12.16
CA THR A 331 12.63 -9.76 11.02
C THR A 331 11.23 -9.17 11.19
N PHE A 332 11.15 -7.84 11.11
CA PHE A 332 9.91 -7.10 10.98
C PHE A 332 9.48 -7.12 9.51
N VAL A 333 8.36 -7.78 9.21
CA VAL A 333 7.83 -7.93 7.85
C VAL A 333 6.57 -7.08 7.70
N VAL A 334 6.52 -6.25 6.64
CA VAL A 334 5.32 -5.54 6.20
C VAL A 334 4.97 -6.00 4.80
N TYR A 335 3.72 -6.32 4.56
CA TYR A 335 3.16 -6.52 3.21
C TYR A 335 2.03 -5.51 2.99
N THR A 336 2.06 -4.81 1.86
CA THR A 336 1.00 -3.90 1.43
C THR A 336 1.10 -3.61 -0.07
N THR A 337 0.38 -2.60 -0.54
CA THR A 337 0.45 -2.05 -1.89
C THR A 337 0.52 -0.52 -1.83
N ASP A 338 0.83 0.10 -2.94
CA ASP A 338 1.02 1.55 -3.05
C ASP A 338 -0.28 2.34 -3.15
N ASN A 339 -1.32 1.78 -3.75
CA ASN A 339 -2.65 2.38 -3.92
C ASN A 339 -3.72 1.30 -4.14
N GLY A 340 -4.97 1.72 -4.17
CA GLY A 340 -6.09 0.87 -4.52
C GLY A 340 -6.03 0.34 -5.97
N PRO A 341 -6.88 -0.63 -6.32
CA PRO A 341 -6.81 -1.32 -7.58
C PRO A 341 -7.24 -0.44 -8.75
N HIS A 342 -6.79 -0.82 -9.94
CA HIS A 342 -7.31 -0.34 -11.22
C HIS A 342 -8.32 -1.36 -11.75
N MET A 343 -9.60 -0.97 -11.88
CA MET A 343 -10.69 -1.87 -12.30
C MET A 343 -11.08 -1.73 -13.77
N ASN A 344 -10.26 -1.05 -14.55
CA ASN A 344 -10.58 -0.61 -15.92
C ASN A 344 -10.49 -1.70 -17.00
N SER A 345 -10.05 -2.89 -16.68
CA SER A 345 -9.81 -3.99 -17.64
C SER A 345 -10.71 -5.19 -17.36
N TRP A 346 -12.00 -5.06 -17.61
CA TRP A 346 -12.91 -6.20 -17.45
C TRP A 346 -12.87 -7.16 -18.64
N PRO A 347 -12.91 -8.49 -18.45
CA PRO A 347 -13.00 -9.23 -17.18
C PRO A 347 -11.67 -9.37 -16.43
N ASP A 348 -10.59 -8.82 -16.91
CA ASP A 348 -9.22 -8.97 -16.42
C ASP A 348 -8.80 -7.75 -15.58
N GLY A 349 -9.33 -7.60 -14.40
CA GLY A 349 -9.03 -6.47 -13.53
C GLY A 349 -8.95 -6.81 -12.05
N ALA A 350 -8.32 -5.90 -11.31
CA ALA A 350 -8.33 -5.92 -9.86
C ALA A 350 -9.70 -5.51 -9.30
N MET A 351 -9.94 -5.80 -8.03
CA MET A 351 -11.20 -5.47 -7.35
C MET A 351 -10.99 -5.02 -5.92
N THR A 352 -11.88 -4.15 -5.48
CA THR A 352 -12.03 -3.73 -4.09
C THR A 352 -13.51 -3.70 -3.72
N PRO A 353 -13.89 -3.94 -2.44
CA PRO A 353 -15.29 -3.79 -2.03
C PRO A 353 -15.68 -2.33 -1.85
N PHE A 354 -14.72 -1.43 -1.75
CA PHE A 354 -14.93 -0.01 -1.50
C PHE A 354 -15.36 0.74 -2.76
N ARG A 355 -15.88 1.96 -2.57
CA ARG A 355 -16.31 2.81 -3.67
C ARG A 355 -15.14 3.17 -4.58
N SER A 356 -15.36 3.05 -5.90
CA SER A 356 -14.44 3.45 -6.97
C SER A 356 -13.08 2.75 -6.93
N GLU A 357 -12.06 3.37 -7.51
CA GLU A 357 -10.76 2.77 -7.82
C GLU A 357 -9.64 3.81 -7.73
N LYS A 358 -8.39 3.39 -8.00
CA LYS A 358 -7.19 4.21 -8.13
C LYS A 358 -7.48 5.57 -8.77
N ASN A 359 -6.80 6.61 -8.30
CA ASN A 359 -6.88 7.99 -8.76
C ASN A 359 -8.24 8.67 -8.55
N THR A 360 -9.00 8.26 -7.53
CA THR A 360 -10.22 8.93 -7.08
C THR A 360 -10.07 9.39 -5.63
N ASN A 361 -11.10 10.08 -5.09
CA ASN A 361 -11.14 10.48 -3.68
C ASN A 361 -11.85 9.47 -2.77
N TRP A 362 -12.32 8.34 -3.32
CA TRP A 362 -13.13 7.36 -2.62
C TRP A 362 -12.26 6.30 -1.93
N GLU A 363 -12.83 5.60 -0.95
CA GLU A 363 -12.10 4.58 -0.17
C GLU A 363 -11.42 3.52 -1.05
N GLY A 364 -11.98 3.22 -2.23
CA GLY A 364 -11.39 2.25 -3.16
C GLY A 364 -10.02 2.63 -3.72
N ALA A 365 -9.67 3.91 -3.73
CA ALA A 365 -8.35 4.36 -4.15
C ALA A 365 -7.29 4.23 -3.04
N PHE A 366 -7.69 4.40 -1.77
CA PHE A 366 -6.77 4.59 -0.65
C PHE A 366 -6.73 3.39 0.31
N ARG A 367 -7.87 2.69 0.49
CA ARG A 367 -8.01 1.63 1.48
C ARG A 367 -7.63 0.28 0.88
N VAL A 368 -6.48 -0.23 1.30
CA VAL A 368 -5.77 -1.34 0.65
C VAL A 368 -5.42 -2.46 1.64
N PRO A 369 -5.01 -3.66 1.16
CA PRO A 369 -4.55 -4.72 2.05
C PRO A 369 -3.24 -4.33 2.74
N CYS A 370 -3.14 -4.67 4.04
CA CYS A 370 -1.90 -4.55 4.78
C CYS A 370 -1.81 -5.61 5.88
N PHE A 371 -0.61 -6.15 6.04
CA PHE A 371 -0.25 -7.11 7.09
C PHE A 371 1.10 -6.75 7.68
N VAL A 372 1.25 -7.01 8.98
CA VAL A 372 2.52 -6.88 9.67
C VAL A 372 2.81 -8.15 10.48
N ARG A 373 4.05 -8.61 10.43
CA ARG A 373 4.50 -9.78 11.16
C ARG A 373 5.85 -9.50 11.84
N TRP A 374 5.91 -9.76 13.14
CA TRP A 374 7.16 -9.76 13.89
C TRP A 374 7.01 -10.75 15.04
N PRO A 375 7.42 -12.02 14.83
CA PRO A 375 7.20 -13.08 15.82
C PRO A 375 7.81 -12.75 17.18
N GLY A 376 7.07 -13.07 18.26
CA GLY A 376 7.49 -12.73 19.62
C GLY A 376 7.33 -11.27 20.05
N ARG A 377 6.95 -10.39 19.11
CA ARG A 377 6.69 -8.96 19.38
C ARG A 377 5.26 -8.55 19.04
N ILE A 378 4.77 -8.99 17.89
CA ILE A 378 3.39 -8.77 17.45
C ILE A 378 2.62 -10.09 17.65
N LYS A 379 1.48 -10.01 18.33
CA LYS A 379 0.64 -11.18 18.61
C LYS A 379 0.05 -11.71 17.29
N PRO A 380 0.16 -13.02 17.01
CA PRO A 380 -0.36 -13.60 15.77
C PRO A 380 -1.88 -13.62 15.72
N GLY A 381 -2.44 -13.65 14.50
CA GLY A 381 -3.88 -13.80 14.23
C GLY A 381 -4.74 -12.61 14.66
N GLN A 382 -4.15 -11.40 14.77
CA GLN A 382 -4.89 -10.19 15.11
C GLN A 382 -5.52 -9.57 13.87
N VAL A 383 -6.73 -9.00 14.04
CA VAL A 383 -7.37 -8.12 13.06
C VAL A 383 -7.54 -6.76 13.71
N SER A 384 -7.00 -5.73 13.07
CA SER A 384 -7.06 -4.35 13.53
C SER A 384 -8.03 -3.53 12.68
N ASN A 385 -8.91 -2.77 13.36
CA ASN A 385 -9.76 -1.75 12.75
C ASN A 385 -9.28 -0.32 13.08
N GLU A 386 -8.09 -0.17 13.67
CA GLU A 386 -7.46 1.12 13.89
C GLU A 386 -6.97 1.70 12.55
N ILE A 387 -6.99 3.02 12.43
CA ILE A 387 -6.49 3.70 11.23
C ILE A 387 -4.97 3.61 11.23
N ILE A 388 -4.41 3.01 10.20
CA ILE A 388 -2.97 2.97 9.93
C ILE A 388 -2.75 3.47 8.51
N SER A 389 -1.64 4.15 8.28
CA SER A 389 -1.29 4.68 6.95
C SER A 389 0.12 4.29 6.53
N GLY A 390 0.37 4.36 5.23
CA GLY A 390 1.72 4.28 4.66
C GLY A 390 2.71 5.25 5.30
N LEU A 391 2.22 6.43 5.71
CA LEU A 391 2.97 7.45 6.43
C LEU A 391 3.56 6.96 7.76
N ASP A 392 2.88 6.02 8.43
CA ASP A 392 3.22 5.57 9.78
C ASP A 392 4.43 4.63 9.82
N TRP A 393 4.79 4.02 8.68
CA TRP A 393 5.85 3.03 8.68
C TRP A 393 7.22 3.63 8.97
N LEU A 394 7.55 4.83 8.46
CA LEU A 394 8.84 5.44 8.77
C LEU A 394 9.04 5.64 10.28
N PRO A 395 8.20 6.39 11.02
CA PRO A 395 8.39 6.57 12.46
C PRO A 395 8.24 5.26 13.25
N THR A 396 7.43 4.31 12.80
CA THR A 396 7.25 3.00 13.45
C THR A 396 8.49 2.12 13.31
N LEU A 397 9.05 2.01 12.11
CA LEU A 397 10.26 1.22 11.86
C LEU A 397 11.48 1.86 12.52
N MET A 398 11.58 3.19 12.53
CA MET A 398 12.62 3.89 13.28
C MET A 398 12.51 3.63 14.80
N ALA A 399 11.29 3.59 15.35
CA ALA A 399 11.07 3.22 16.74
C ALA A 399 11.49 1.77 17.02
N ALA A 400 11.19 0.83 16.10
CA ALA A 400 11.57 -0.58 16.21
C ALA A 400 13.09 -0.79 16.26
N VAL A 401 13.86 0.13 15.67
CA VAL A 401 15.33 0.08 15.67
C VAL A 401 15.99 0.96 16.76
N GLY A 402 15.18 1.53 17.66
CA GLY A 402 15.63 2.28 18.82
C GLY A 402 15.59 3.82 18.70
N GLU A 403 14.90 4.35 17.67
CA GLU A 403 14.74 5.79 17.42
C GLU A 403 13.27 6.25 17.52
N PRO A 404 12.59 6.09 18.66
CA PRO A 404 11.15 6.38 18.79
C PRO A 404 10.80 7.86 18.61
N ASN A 405 11.77 8.76 18.78
CA ASN A 405 11.59 10.20 18.72
C ASN A 405 12.03 10.81 17.37
N ILE A 406 12.15 10.00 16.32
CA ILE A 406 12.66 10.47 15.02
C ILE A 406 11.85 11.65 14.46
N LYS A 407 10.51 11.65 14.63
CA LYS A 407 9.64 12.74 14.20
C LYS A 407 10.05 14.09 14.81
N GLN A 408 10.25 14.12 16.14
CA GLN A 408 10.66 15.35 16.85
C GLN A 408 12.08 15.79 16.46
N LYS A 409 12.99 14.82 16.27
CA LYS A 409 14.37 15.11 15.84
C LYS A 409 14.38 15.73 14.44
N LEU A 410 13.59 15.22 13.50
CA LEU A 410 13.51 15.74 12.14
C LEU A 410 12.89 17.14 12.07
N LEU A 411 11.97 17.51 12.97
CA LEU A 411 11.42 18.87 13.03
C LEU A 411 12.49 19.92 13.36
N THR A 412 13.47 19.58 14.19
CA THR A 412 14.51 20.51 14.65
C THR A 412 15.83 20.39 13.88
N GLY A 413 15.99 19.32 13.12
CA GLY A 413 17.20 18.98 12.38
C GLY A 413 17.87 17.71 12.91
N TYR A 414 17.93 16.68 12.06
CA TYR A 414 18.56 15.39 12.35
C TYR A 414 19.66 15.08 11.35
N THR A 415 20.86 14.83 11.83
CA THR A 415 22.00 14.48 10.98
C THR A 415 22.07 12.97 10.80
N ALA A 416 21.97 12.52 9.56
CA ALA A 416 22.14 11.14 9.15
C ALA A 416 23.30 11.04 8.14
N GLY A 417 24.43 10.48 8.56
CA GLY A 417 25.65 10.46 7.76
C GLY A 417 26.21 11.88 7.52
N ASP A 418 26.34 12.25 6.26
CA ASP A 418 26.81 13.56 5.83
C ASP A 418 25.70 14.58 5.56
N LYS A 419 24.43 14.19 5.73
CA LYS A 419 23.25 15.05 5.47
C LYS A 419 22.52 15.42 6.75
N THR A 420 22.02 16.64 6.81
CA THR A 420 21.10 17.09 7.87
C THR A 420 19.73 17.32 7.28
N PHE A 421 18.72 16.65 7.83
CA PHE A 421 17.34 16.76 7.40
C PHE A 421 16.53 17.58 8.40
N LYS A 422 15.77 18.54 7.90
CA LYS A 422 14.74 19.26 8.65
C LYS A 422 13.42 19.14 7.90
N VAL A 423 12.58 18.18 8.30
CA VAL A 423 11.32 17.85 7.64
C VAL A 423 10.22 17.55 8.64
N HIS A 424 8.97 17.68 8.21
CA HIS A 424 7.80 17.32 8.98
C HIS A 424 7.29 15.93 8.55
N LEU A 425 7.36 14.96 9.46
CA LEU A 425 6.70 13.66 9.25
C LEU A 425 5.21 13.78 9.58
N ASP A 426 4.36 13.26 8.70
CA ASP A 426 2.90 13.18 8.93
C ASP A 426 2.47 11.83 9.50
N GLY A 427 3.43 10.91 9.63
CA GLY A 427 3.25 9.60 10.24
C GLY A 427 3.23 9.65 11.77
N TYR A 428 2.65 8.60 12.36
CA TYR A 428 2.63 8.32 13.80
C TYR A 428 3.42 7.04 14.09
N ASN A 429 4.06 6.98 15.26
CA ASN A 429 4.72 5.77 15.71
C ASN A 429 3.70 4.77 16.25
N GLN A 430 3.39 3.75 15.49
CA GLN A 430 2.40 2.71 15.85
C GLN A 430 3.03 1.52 16.62
N LEU A 431 4.34 1.53 16.88
CA LEU A 431 5.01 0.39 17.51
C LEU A 431 4.40 0.00 18.88
N PRO A 432 4.03 0.94 19.77
CA PRO A 432 3.41 0.59 21.06
C PRO A 432 2.07 -0.14 20.86
N TYR A 433 1.25 0.28 19.87
CA TYR A 433 0.01 -0.39 19.52
C TYR A 433 0.28 -1.79 18.94
N LEU A 434 1.15 -1.91 17.96
CA LEU A 434 1.47 -3.18 17.29
C LEU A 434 2.00 -4.25 18.26
N THR A 435 2.73 -3.83 19.28
CA THR A 435 3.32 -4.72 20.31
C THR A 435 2.43 -4.92 21.54
N GLY A 436 1.22 -4.35 21.56
CA GLY A 436 0.26 -4.48 22.65
C GLY A 436 0.63 -3.71 23.93
N GLN A 437 1.54 -2.75 23.84
CA GLN A 437 1.84 -1.83 24.93
C GLN A 437 0.79 -0.71 25.04
N GLN A 438 0.05 -0.49 23.97
CA GLN A 438 -1.03 0.47 23.86
C GLN A 438 -2.25 -0.22 23.24
N GLU A 439 -3.46 0.08 23.74
CA GLU A 439 -4.70 -0.57 23.30
C GLU A 439 -5.16 -0.07 21.92
N ARG A 440 -4.91 1.20 21.61
CA ARG A 440 -5.36 1.86 20.37
C ARG A 440 -4.19 2.51 19.63
N GLY A 441 -4.33 2.61 18.30
CA GLY A 441 -3.39 3.35 17.47
C GLY A 441 -3.46 4.86 17.73
N ASP A 442 -2.34 5.55 17.48
CA ASP A 442 -2.25 7.01 17.68
C ASP A 442 -2.94 7.81 16.57
N ARG A 443 -3.11 7.21 15.38
CA ARG A 443 -3.71 7.89 14.24
C ARG A 443 -5.23 7.96 14.39
N LYS A 444 -5.78 9.18 14.25
CA LYS A 444 -7.23 9.43 14.22
C LYS A 444 -7.69 10.05 12.91
N ASP A 445 -6.77 10.54 12.11
CA ASP A 445 -7.03 11.30 10.89
C ASP A 445 -6.36 10.68 9.66
N PHE A 446 -6.90 10.99 8.49
CA PHE A 446 -6.25 10.78 7.21
C PHE A 446 -6.69 11.87 6.24
N PHE A 447 -5.74 12.44 5.49
CA PHE A 447 -5.97 13.54 4.55
C PHE A 447 -5.79 13.04 3.13
N TYR A 448 -6.83 13.20 2.31
CA TYR A 448 -6.88 12.71 0.93
C TYR A 448 -6.50 13.86 -0.02
N PHE A 449 -5.52 13.59 -0.86
CA PHE A 449 -5.11 14.49 -1.92
C PHE A 449 -5.37 13.82 -3.28
N ASN A 450 -5.79 14.61 -4.28
CA ASN A 450 -5.81 14.12 -5.64
C ASN A 450 -4.40 14.17 -6.26
N ASP A 451 -4.27 13.74 -7.49
CA ASP A 451 -2.99 13.71 -8.19
C ASP A 451 -2.50 15.10 -8.63
N ASP A 452 -3.37 16.11 -8.71
CA ASP A 452 -3.00 17.51 -8.92
C ASP A 452 -2.53 18.23 -7.65
N GLY A 453 -2.66 17.58 -6.48
CA GLY A 453 -2.27 18.11 -5.18
C GLY A 453 -3.36 18.90 -4.45
N ASP A 454 -4.62 18.82 -4.90
CA ASP A 454 -5.73 19.43 -4.19
C ASP A 454 -6.13 18.58 -2.99
N PHE A 455 -6.56 19.25 -1.92
CA PHE A 455 -7.10 18.61 -0.72
C PHE A 455 -8.57 18.25 -0.95
N VAL A 456 -8.85 16.99 -1.23
CA VAL A 456 -10.17 16.55 -1.72
C VAL A 456 -11.07 15.96 -0.65
N ALA A 457 -10.50 15.36 0.40
CA ALA A 457 -11.27 14.79 1.50
C ALA A 457 -10.42 14.65 2.76
N MET A 458 -11.08 14.40 3.89
CA MET A 458 -10.43 13.99 5.13
C MET A 458 -11.25 12.94 5.86
N ARG A 459 -10.58 12.07 6.59
CA ARG A 459 -11.17 11.19 7.59
C ARG A 459 -10.75 11.64 8.98
N TYR A 460 -11.68 11.65 9.94
CA TYR A 460 -11.38 11.77 11.35
C TYR A 460 -12.19 10.72 12.11
N GLU A 461 -11.51 9.80 12.78
CA GLU A 461 -12.10 8.60 13.39
C GLU A 461 -13.02 7.85 12.40
N ASN A 462 -14.34 7.83 12.62
CA ASN A 462 -15.29 7.14 11.73
C ASN A 462 -15.80 8.03 10.59
N TRP A 463 -15.62 9.35 10.68
CA TRP A 463 -16.22 10.30 9.77
C TRP A 463 -15.30 10.67 8.62
N LYS A 464 -15.80 10.55 7.40
CA LYS A 464 -15.14 11.09 6.20
C LYS A 464 -15.92 12.28 5.68
N LEU A 465 -15.20 13.37 5.42
CA LEU A 465 -15.69 14.59 4.78
C LEU A 465 -15.08 14.69 3.39
N VAL A 466 -15.92 14.89 2.38
CA VAL A 466 -15.49 15.02 0.98
C VAL A 466 -15.78 16.45 0.52
N PHE A 467 -14.75 17.15 0.05
CA PHE A 467 -14.81 18.54 -0.43
C PHE A 467 -14.80 18.63 -1.95
N GLU A 468 -14.10 17.71 -2.59
CA GLU A 468 -14.05 17.55 -4.06
C GLU A 468 -14.22 16.07 -4.41
N GLU A 469 -14.89 15.78 -5.51
CA GLU A 469 -15.15 14.39 -5.91
C GLU A 469 -14.78 14.12 -7.36
N GLN A 470 -14.19 12.96 -7.63
CA GLN A 470 -14.12 12.40 -8.96
C GLN A 470 -15.47 11.79 -9.32
N ARG A 471 -16.10 12.36 -10.37
CA ARG A 471 -17.44 11.94 -10.83
C ARG A 471 -17.42 10.85 -11.88
N ALA A 472 -16.27 10.58 -12.49
CA ALA A 472 -16.15 9.44 -13.37
C ALA A 472 -16.41 8.15 -12.57
N PRO A 473 -17.32 7.26 -13.03
CA PRO A 473 -17.70 6.07 -12.29
C PRO A 473 -16.57 5.02 -12.22
N GLY A 474 -15.49 5.24 -12.96
CA GLY A 474 -14.35 4.34 -13.13
C GLY A 474 -13.76 4.46 -14.53
N THR A 475 -13.00 3.44 -14.95
CA THR A 475 -12.23 3.39 -16.19
C THR A 475 -11.09 4.41 -16.24
N LEU A 476 -10.37 4.49 -17.36
CA LEU A 476 -9.33 5.51 -17.54
C LEU A 476 -9.88 6.95 -17.53
N ARG A 477 -11.19 7.14 -17.50
CA ARG A 477 -11.81 8.47 -17.31
C ARG A 477 -11.48 9.10 -15.96
N VAL A 478 -11.15 8.32 -14.93
CA VAL A 478 -10.67 8.83 -13.64
C VAL A 478 -9.38 9.65 -13.77
N TRP A 479 -8.63 9.48 -14.86
CA TRP A 479 -7.42 10.23 -15.19
C TRP A 479 -7.68 11.41 -16.13
N ALA A 480 -8.81 11.41 -16.84
CA ALA A 480 -9.11 12.36 -17.90
C ALA A 480 -10.12 13.43 -17.47
N GLU A 481 -10.97 13.12 -16.49
CA GLU A 481 -12.00 14.04 -16.05
C GLU A 481 -11.58 14.79 -14.78
N PRO A 482 -11.89 16.09 -14.68
CA PRO A 482 -11.50 16.90 -13.52
C PRO A 482 -12.28 16.51 -12.27
N PHE A 483 -11.67 16.75 -11.12
CA PHE A 483 -12.39 16.73 -9.85
C PHE A 483 -13.41 17.88 -9.79
N THR A 484 -14.54 17.63 -9.16
CA THR A 484 -15.62 18.61 -8.98
C THR A 484 -15.63 19.12 -7.55
N LYS A 485 -15.44 20.44 -7.37
CA LYS A 485 -15.60 21.11 -6.09
C LYS A 485 -17.05 21.10 -5.63
N LEU A 486 -17.30 20.65 -4.40
CA LEU A 486 -18.63 20.58 -3.83
C LEU A 486 -19.01 21.89 -3.15
N ARG A 487 -20.26 22.33 -3.32
CA ARG A 487 -20.81 23.50 -2.59
C ARG A 487 -21.10 23.20 -1.12
N LEU A 488 -21.37 21.96 -0.81
CA LEU A 488 -21.56 21.41 0.53
C LEU A 488 -20.76 20.12 0.61
N ALA A 489 -19.94 19.95 1.63
CA ALA A 489 -19.19 18.72 1.83
C ALA A 489 -20.13 17.53 1.98
N LYS A 490 -19.74 16.37 1.45
CA LYS A 490 -20.39 15.10 1.75
C LYS A 490 -19.82 14.52 3.04
N PHE A 491 -20.67 13.83 3.80
CA PHE A 491 -20.30 13.17 5.05
C PHE A 491 -20.64 11.69 4.99
N PHE A 492 -19.70 10.85 5.43
CA PHE A 492 -19.91 9.41 5.52
C PHE A 492 -19.43 8.93 6.89
N ASP A 493 -20.26 8.17 7.60
CA ASP A 493 -19.83 7.36 8.73
C ASP A 493 -19.31 6.03 8.18
N LEU A 494 -18.00 5.87 8.10
CA LEU A 494 -17.36 4.68 7.51
C LEU A 494 -17.56 3.39 8.34
N ARG A 495 -18.22 3.45 9.52
CA ARG A 495 -18.66 2.26 10.25
C ARG A 495 -20.08 1.85 9.87
N ALA A 496 -20.96 2.83 9.61
CA ALA A 496 -22.33 2.59 9.16
C ALA A 496 -22.43 2.41 7.64
N ASP A 497 -21.58 3.12 6.89
CA ASP A 497 -21.51 3.09 5.43
C ASP A 497 -20.03 2.97 4.96
N PRO A 498 -19.39 1.79 5.14
CA PRO A 498 -18.00 1.60 4.78
C PRO A 498 -17.72 1.69 3.28
N TYR A 499 -18.75 1.67 2.46
CA TYR A 499 -18.69 1.72 1.01
C TYR A 499 -19.08 3.07 0.42
N GLU A 500 -19.34 4.09 1.26
CA GLU A 500 -19.65 5.47 0.85
C GLU A 500 -20.83 5.54 -0.14
N ARG A 501 -21.92 4.82 0.15
CA ARG A 501 -23.09 4.69 -0.75
C ARG A 501 -24.29 5.52 -0.32
N ALA A 502 -24.29 6.09 0.88
CA ALA A 502 -25.46 6.75 1.43
C ALA A 502 -25.98 7.91 0.56
N ASP A 503 -25.10 8.66 -0.10
CA ASP A 503 -25.44 9.74 -1.03
C ASP A 503 -26.17 9.27 -2.30
N ILE A 504 -26.06 7.97 -2.64
CA ILE A 504 -26.67 7.35 -3.82
C ILE A 504 -27.93 6.55 -3.46
N THR A 505 -27.92 5.89 -2.29
CA THR A 505 -28.92 4.87 -1.94
C THR A 505 -29.93 5.32 -0.89
N SER A 506 -29.69 6.44 -0.17
CA SER A 506 -30.55 6.92 0.91
C SER A 506 -31.37 8.14 0.51
N ASN A 507 -32.69 8.05 0.70
CA ASN A 507 -33.61 9.18 0.48
C ASN A 507 -33.43 10.31 1.50
N THR A 508 -32.85 10.02 2.67
CA THR A 508 -32.70 10.99 3.79
C THR A 508 -31.27 11.50 3.93
N TYR A 509 -30.36 11.12 3.05
CA TYR A 509 -28.94 11.48 3.17
C TYR A 509 -28.73 13.00 3.24
N TYR A 510 -29.22 13.74 2.25
CA TYR A 510 -29.03 15.20 2.21
C TYR A 510 -29.80 15.94 3.31
N ASP A 511 -30.97 15.43 3.70
CA ASP A 511 -31.73 15.97 4.83
C ASP A 511 -30.92 15.85 6.13
N TRP A 512 -30.30 14.66 6.35
CA TRP A 512 -29.41 14.44 7.49
C TRP A 512 -28.17 15.34 7.45
N VAL A 513 -27.50 15.44 6.29
CA VAL A 513 -26.30 16.29 6.10
C VAL A 513 -26.61 17.75 6.42
N MET A 514 -27.74 18.28 5.93
CA MET A 514 -28.14 19.65 6.16
C MET A 514 -28.45 19.90 7.65
N SER A 515 -29.09 18.93 8.31
CA SER A 515 -29.42 19.01 9.75
C SER A 515 -28.19 18.89 10.66
N ASN A 516 -27.06 18.34 10.16
CA ASN A 516 -25.83 18.08 10.90
C ASN A 516 -24.61 18.85 10.35
N ALA A 517 -24.83 19.95 9.66
CA ALA A 517 -23.79 20.75 9.02
C ALA A 517 -22.67 21.22 9.98
N GLY A 518 -22.94 21.26 11.30
CA GLY A 518 -21.94 21.60 12.33
C GLY A 518 -20.72 20.68 12.35
N ILE A 519 -20.85 19.42 11.91
CA ILE A 519 -19.73 18.45 11.79
C ILE A 519 -18.64 18.99 10.84
N MET A 520 -19.04 19.73 9.81
CA MET A 520 -18.11 20.34 8.86
C MET A 520 -17.09 21.27 9.53
N TYR A 521 -17.55 22.07 10.51
CA TYR A 521 -16.65 23.01 11.19
C TYR A 521 -15.59 22.30 12.03
N GLY A 522 -15.94 21.16 12.65
CA GLY A 522 -14.99 20.31 13.36
C GLY A 522 -13.92 19.76 12.40
N GLY A 523 -14.34 19.21 11.27
CA GLY A 523 -13.43 18.73 10.23
C GLY A 523 -12.53 19.83 9.67
N LEU A 524 -13.08 21.00 9.34
CA LEU A 524 -12.31 22.14 8.85
C LEU A 524 -11.25 22.61 9.87
N ALA A 525 -11.54 22.55 11.16
CA ALA A 525 -10.55 22.90 12.19
C ALA A 525 -9.35 21.93 12.18
N VAL A 526 -9.59 20.62 12.09
CA VAL A 526 -8.53 19.60 11.98
C VAL A 526 -7.74 19.78 10.68
N ALA A 527 -8.41 19.99 9.54
CA ALA A 527 -7.75 20.24 8.27
C ALA A 527 -6.88 21.51 8.31
N THR A 528 -7.36 22.57 8.94
CA THR A 528 -6.62 23.83 9.08
C THR A 528 -5.34 23.63 9.90
N GLN A 529 -5.41 22.92 11.02
CA GLN A 529 -4.21 22.61 11.83
C GLN A 529 -3.15 21.84 11.01
N PHE A 530 -3.57 20.87 10.22
CA PHE A 530 -2.67 20.15 9.33
C PHE A 530 -2.04 21.10 8.29
N LEU A 531 -2.85 21.88 7.57
CA LEU A 531 -2.37 22.81 6.54
C LEU A 531 -1.48 23.92 7.09
N GLU A 532 -1.67 24.35 8.34
CA GLU A 532 -0.79 25.34 8.97
C GLU A 532 0.65 24.87 9.10
N THR A 533 0.90 23.58 9.22
CA THR A 533 2.26 23.01 9.27
C THR A 533 3.05 23.24 7.98
N PHE A 534 2.39 23.51 6.85
CA PHE A 534 3.03 23.84 5.58
C PHE A 534 3.63 25.23 5.52
N LYS A 535 3.28 26.13 6.46
CA LYS A 535 3.90 27.47 6.57
C LYS A 535 5.38 27.34 6.95
N GLU A 536 5.71 26.41 7.86
CA GLU A 536 7.10 26.16 8.28
C GLU A 536 7.79 25.13 7.38
N PHE A 537 7.05 24.12 6.92
CA PHE A 537 7.55 23.01 6.11
C PHE A 537 6.85 22.99 4.74
N PRO A 538 7.19 23.92 3.82
CA PRO A 538 6.54 24.02 2.52
C PRO A 538 6.90 22.82 1.63
N PRO A 539 6.08 22.53 0.58
CA PRO A 539 6.33 21.46 -0.37
C PRO A 539 7.74 21.48 -0.95
N SER A 540 8.30 20.31 -1.21
CA SER A 540 9.63 20.14 -1.80
C SER A 540 9.66 20.59 -3.26
N GLN A 541 8.56 20.36 -3.96
CA GLN A 541 8.34 20.74 -5.35
C GLN A 541 6.84 20.84 -5.61
N ARG A 542 6.48 21.42 -6.74
CA ARG A 542 5.10 21.39 -7.22
C ARG A 542 4.77 20.02 -7.79
N PRO A 543 3.51 19.53 -7.65
CA PRO A 543 3.04 18.34 -8.34
C PRO A 543 3.28 18.41 -9.85
N GLY A 544 3.47 17.27 -10.49
CA GLY A 544 3.50 17.16 -11.94
C GLY A 544 2.15 17.56 -12.55
N SER A 545 2.12 17.91 -13.83
CA SER A 545 0.90 18.20 -14.56
C SER A 545 0.93 17.51 -15.92
N PHE A 546 -0.23 17.02 -16.36
CA PHE A 546 -0.43 16.51 -17.72
C PHE A 546 -1.04 17.57 -18.65
N THR A 547 -1.21 18.82 -18.15
CA THR A 547 -1.73 19.95 -18.91
C THR A 547 -0.62 20.94 -19.26
N LEU A 548 -0.95 21.93 -20.06
CA LEU A 548 -0.03 23.03 -20.42
C LEU A 548 0.10 24.10 -19.34
N ASP A 549 -0.62 24.00 -18.24
CA ASP A 549 -0.71 25.05 -17.22
C ASP A 549 0.65 25.42 -16.65
N GLN A 550 1.49 24.41 -16.32
CA GLN A 550 2.85 24.67 -15.82
C GLN A 550 3.74 25.35 -16.85
N ALA A 551 3.64 24.96 -18.13
CA ALA A 551 4.40 25.61 -19.21
C ALA A 551 3.96 27.07 -19.40
N VAL A 552 2.65 27.32 -19.34
CA VAL A 552 2.08 28.68 -19.41
C VAL A 552 2.51 29.54 -18.23
N GLU A 553 2.51 29.01 -17.02
CA GLU A 553 2.99 29.69 -15.81
C GLU A 553 4.49 30.04 -15.91
N GLN A 554 5.33 29.13 -16.40
CA GLN A 554 6.75 29.36 -16.59
C GLN A 554 7.01 30.48 -17.62
N LEU A 555 6.25 30.49 -18.71
CA LEU A 555 6.31 31.57 -19.69
C LEU A 555 5.92 32.94 -19.10
N ARG A 556 4.86 32.98 -18.29
CA ARG A 556 4.42 34.20 -17.60
C ARG A 556 5.43 34.67 -16.56
N ALA A 557 6.04 33.74 -15.80
CA ALA A 557 7.09 34.09 -14.84
C ALA A 557 8.39 34.56 -15.50
N GLY A 558 8.73 34.03 -16.68
CA GLY A 558 9.89 34.46 -17.48
C GLY A 558 9.71 35.80 -18.18
N SER A 559 8.48 36.22 -18.48
CA SER A 559 8.16 37.49 -19.10
C SER A 559 8.07 38.67 -18.11
N SER A 560 8.19 38.41 -16.82
CA SER A 560 8.20 39.44 -15.74
C SER A 560 9.58 39.73 -15.18
N ARG A 561 10.65 39.35 -15.89
CA ARG A 561 12.06 39.68 -15.57
C ARG A 561 12.64 40.69 -16.56
#